data_47a7862e51657e61bbd468f4baa6b499
#
_entry.id   47a7862e51657e61bbd468f4baa6b499
#
_cell.length_a   1.000
_cell.length_b   1.000
_cell.length_c   1.000
_cell.angle_alpha   90.00
_cell.angle_beta   90.00
_cell.angle_gamma   90.00
#
_symmetry.space_group_name_H-M   'P 1'
#
loop_
_entity.id
_entity.type
_entity.pdbx_description
1 polymer ?
#
loop_
_entity_poly.entity_id
_entity_poly.type
_entity_poly.pdbx_seq_one_letter_code
_entity_poly.pdbx_strand_id
1 'polypeptide(L)'
;MTFRDRIQPQLRDWYDASAGFDFEHLEEFVPKCNAAELANLREDPQVKAWDQMIPGPDGAPQVKIRVYAPSQRKKAPLPCLLFYHGGGFLFGTVYRQEDLCQ
;
A
#
# COMPACT_ATOMS: atom_id res chain seq x y z
N MET A 1 2.82 23.08 26.63
CA MET A 1 3.17 23.03 25.19
C MET A 1 3.01 21.55 24.71
N THR A 2 2.07 21.31 23.85
CA THR A 2 1.82 19.97 23.30
C THR A 2 2.79 19.64 22.17
N PHE A 3 2.86 18.39 21.75
CA PHE A 3 3.66 18.02 20.56
C PHE A 3 3.17 18.78 19.32
N ARG A 4 1.85 18.94 19.18
CA ARG A 4 1.22 19.69 18.07
C ARG A 4 1.71 21.14 17.98
N ASP A 5 1.93 21.81 19.12
CA ASP A 5 2.38 23.21 19.17
C ASP A 5 3.81 23.40 18.60
N ARG A 6 4.60 22.31 18.59
CA ARG A 6 5.98 22.27 18.08
C ARG A 6 6.03 21.99 16.56
N ILE A 7 4.89 21.65 15.95
CA ILE A 7 4.81 21.38 14.52
C ILE A 7 4.66 22.71 13.78
N GLN A 8 5.34 22.82 12.63
CA GLN A 8 5.19 23.97 11.76
C GLN A 8 3.71 24.19 11.39
N PRO A 9 3.20 25.42 11.40
CA PRO A 9 1.78 25.70 11.16
C PRO A 9 1.21 25.05 9.90
N GLN A 10 1.99 25.04 8.81
CA GLN A 10 1.58 24.47 7.52
C GLN A 10 1.37 22.96 7.54
N LEU A 11 1.93 22.25 8.51
CA LEU A 11 1.84 20.80 8.65
C LEU A 11 0.82 20.37 9.71
N ARG A 12 0.20 21.32 10.44
CA ARG A 12 -0.72 21.00 11.54
C ARG A 12 -1.99 20.32 11.05
N ASP A 13 -2.57 20.76 9.94
CA ASP A 13 -3.76 20.16 9.38
C ASP A 13 -3.51 18.71 8.93
N TRP A 14 -2.34 18.47 8.33
CA TRP A 14 -1.91 17.12 7.99
C TRP A 14 -1.69 16.25 9.24
N TYR A 15 -1.06 16.82 10.26
CA TYR A 15 -0.85 16.13 11.54
C TYR A 15 -2.18 15.78 12.20
N ASP A 16 -3.12 16.72 12.27
CA ASP A 16 -4.44 16.51 12.86
C ASP A 16 -5.23 15.44 12.09
N ALA A 17 -5.12 15.42 10.76
CA ALA A 17 -5.72 14.38 9.92
C ALA A 17 -5.07 13.00 10.11
N SER A 18 -3.78 12.96 10.47
CA SER A 18 -3.02 11.74 10.77
C SER A 18 -3.05 11.31 12.24
N ALA A 19 -3.68 12.12 13.12
CA ALA A 19 -3.75 11.87 14.56
C ALA A 19 -4.60 10.65 14.96
N GLY A 20 -5.20 9.96 13.99
CA GLY A 20 -5.83 8.66 14.18
C GLY A 20 -4.86 7.47 14.26
N PHE A 21 -3.55 7.73 14.25
CA PHE A 21 -2.53 6.68 14.37
C PHE A 21 -2.44 6.19 15.82
N ASP A 22 -3.00 5.02 16.07
CA ASP A 22 -3.00 4.41 17.39
C ASP A 22 -1.85 3.40 17.51
N PHE A 23 -0.75 3.85 18.10
CA PHE A 23 0.41 3.00 18.36
C PHE A 23 0.25 2.13 19.62
N GLU A 24 -0.75 2.40 20.45
CA GLU A 24 -1.00 1.63 21.66
C GLU A 24 -1.84 0.37 21.39
N HIS A 25 -2.66 0.40 20.31
CA HIS A 25 -3.56 -0.69 19.93
C HIS A 25 -3.34 -1.15 18.47
N LEU A 26 -2.09 -1.48 18.15
CA LEU A 26 -1.72 -1.87 16.78
C LEU A 26 -2.46 -3.09 16.26
N GLU A 27 -2.77 -4.05 17.12
CA GLU A 27 -3.52 -5.26 16.76
C GLU A 27 -4.93 -4.98 16.23
N GLU A 28 -5.54 -3.86 16.65
CA GLU A 28 -6.83 -3.42 16.12
C GLU A 28 -6.69 -2.43 14.96
N PHE A 29 -5.69 -1.57 15.03
CA PHE A 29 -5.47 -0.50 14.07
C PHE A 29 -4.98 -1.02 12.72
N VAL A 30 -4.01 -1.94 12.71
CA VAL A 30 -3.41 -2.47 11.47
C VAL A 30 -4.43 -3.16 10.57
N PRO A 31 -5.31 -4.07 11.06
CA PRO A 31 -6.33 -4.68 10.23
C PRO A 31 -7.31 -3.66 9.63
N LYS A 32 -7.68 -2.60 10.35
CA LYS A 32 -8.56 -1.53 9.85
C LYS A 32 -7.91 -0.76 8.70
N CYS A 33 -6.62 -0.39 8.83
CA CYS A 33 -5.86 0.27 7.78
C CYS A 33 -5.76 -0.59 6.52
N ASN A 34 -5.43 -1.87 6.68
CA ASN A 34 -5.28 -2.80 5.57
C ASN A 34 -6.63 -3.06 4.86
N ALA A 35 -7.72 -3.14 5.61
CA ALA A 35 -9.06 -3.28 5.04
C ALA A 35 -9.48 -2.03 4.24
N ALA A 36 -9.11 -0.84 4.70
CA ALA A 36 -9.38 0.41 3.99
C ALA A 36 -8.63 0.48 2.64
N GLU A 37 -7.40 -0.02 2.58
CA GLU A 37 -6.65 -0.10 1.32
C GLU A 37 -7.37 -0.99 0.30
N LEU A 38 -7.84 -2.17 0.73
CA LEU A 38 -8.60 -3.08 -0.14
C LEU A 38 -9.94 -2.47 -0.61
N ALA A 39 -10.62 -1.75 0.27
CA ALA A 39 -11.92 -1.12 -0.06
C ALA A 39 -11.80 0.05 -1.05
N ASN A 40 -10.60 0.63 -1.19
CA ASN A 40 -10.34 1.75 -2.09
C ASN A 40 -9.81 1.33 -3.47
N LEU A 41 -9.78 0.04 -3.77
CA LEU A 41 -9.35 -0.46 -5.07
C LEU A 41 -10.21 0.13 -6.19
N ARG A 42 -9.54 0.56 -7.25
CA ARG A 42 -10.18 1.08 -8.46
C ARG A 42 -9.84 0.18 -9.63
N GLU A 43 -10.76 0.01 -10.54
CA GLU A 43 -10.54 -0.71 -11.78
C GLU A 43 -10.26 0.29 -12.90
N ASP A 44 -9.13 0.11 -13.58
CA ASP A 44 -8.84 0.79 -14.84
C ASP A 44 -9.01 -0.21 -15.99
N PRO A 45 -9.91 0.06 -16.96
CA PRO A 45 -10.13 -0.86 -18.10
C PRO A 45 -8.90 -1.03 -18.99
N GLN A 46 -7.92 -0.14 -18.91
CA GLN A 46 -6.66 -0.23 -19.64
C GLN A 46 -5.61 -1.08 -18.93
N VAL A 47 -5.85 -1.44 -17.66
CA VAL A 47 -4.93 -2.20 -16.83
C VAL A 47 -5.56 -3.51 -16.39
N LYS A 48 -4.84 -4.60 -16.58
CA LYS A 48 -5.16 -5.88 -15.97
C LYS A 48 -4.37 -6.04 -14.68
N ALA A 49 -5.06 -6.20 -13.55
CA ALA A 49 -4.45 -6.41 -12.25
C ALA A 49 -4.84 -7.79 -11.68
N TRP A 50 -3.90 -8.46 -11.03
CA TRP A 50 -4.16 -9.74 -10.36
C TRP A 50 -3.19 -9.97 -9.20
N ASP A 51 -3.61 -10.76 -8.24
CA ASP A 51 -2.79 -11.18 -7.12
C ASP A 51 -2.15 -12.53 -7.40
N GLN A 52 -0.93 -12.70 -6.94
CA GLN A 52 -0.18 -13.94 -7.05
C GLN A 52 0.63 -14.18 -5.78
N MET A 53 0.68 -15.45 -5.35
CA MET A 53 1.58 -15.87 -4.28
C MET A 53 2.88 -16.36 -4.90
N ILE A 54 4.00 -15.87 -4.36
CA ILE A 54 5.33 -16.34 -4.74
C ILE A 54 6.00 -17.02 -3.55
N PRO A 55 6.84 -18.04 -3.76
CA PRO A 55 7.58 -18.68 -2.68
C PRO A 55 8.46 -17.67 -1.94
N GLY A 56 8.48 -17.74 -0.61
CA GLY A 56 9.52 -17.09 0.19
C GLY A 56 10.85 -17.84 0.05
N PRO A 57 11.97 -17.23 0.45
CA PRO A 57 13.26 -17.89 0.46
C PRO A 57 13.24 -19.04 1.49
N ASP A 58 13.92 -20.13 1.17
CA ASP A 58 14.26 -21.28 2.01
C ASP A 58 13.31 -21.57 3.19
N GLY A 59 12.06 -21.97 2.89
CA GLY A 59 11.06 -22.33 3.90
C GLY A 59 10.35 -21.15 4.59
N ALA A 60 10.62 -19.93 4.17
CA ALA A 60 9.86 -18.75 4.59
C ALA A 60 8.43 -18.77 4.01
N PRO A 61 7.48 -18.08 4.66
CA PRO A 61 6.12 -17.96 4.16
C PRO A 61 6.07 -17.42 2.72
N GLN A 62 5.03 -17.82 1.99
CA GLN A 62 4.76 -17.25 0.68
C GLN A 62 4.48 -15.74 0.79
N VAL A 63 4.89 -15.00 -0.24
CA VAL A 63 4.69 -13.57 -0.35
C VAL A 63 3.62 -13.29 -1.39
N LYS A 64 2.62 -12.50 -1.02
CA LYS A 64 1.62 -12.00 -1.96
C LYS A 64 2.22 -10.83 -2.73
N ILE A 65 2.10 -10.89 -4.04
CA ILE A 65 2.39 -9.78 -4.94
C ILE A 65 1.12 -9.40 -5.72
N ARG A 66 1.03 -8.15 -6.12
CA ARG A 66 0.03 -7.69 -7.06
C ARG A 66 0.71 -7.28 -8.34
N VAL A 67 0.23 -7.78 -9.45
CA VAL A 67 0.80 -7.53 -10.78
C VAL A 67 -0.15 -6.66 -11.57
N TYR A 68 0.39 -5.65 -12.23
CA TYR A 68 -0.33 -4.76 -13.14
C TYR A 68 0.28 -4.90 -14.53
N ALA A 69 -0.55 -5.00 -15.52
CA ALA A 69 -0.12 -5.08 -16.92
C ALA A 69 -1.13 -4.39 -17.84
N PRO A 70 -0.71 -3.84 -18.98
CA PRO A 70 -1.62 -3.32 -19.96
C PRO A 70 -2.63 -4.38 -20.40
N SER A 71 -3.92 -4.02 -20.47
CA SER A 71 -4.99 -4.93 -20.94
C SER A 71 -4.74 -5.39 -22.38
N GLN A 72 -4.20 -4.48 -23.20
CA GLN A 72 -3.79 -4.80 -24.57
C GLN A 72 -2.27 -5.04 -24.61
N ARG A 73 -1.90 -6.30 -24.62
CA ARG A 73 -0.49 -6.69 -24.63
C ARG A 73 0.08 -6.58 -26.06
N LYS A 74 1.11 -5.75 -26.22
CA LYS A 74 1.96 -5.76 -27.42
C LYS A 74 2.79 -7.05 -27.47
N LYS A 75 3.15 -7.51 -28.65
CA LYS A 75 3.97 -8.74 -28.84
C LYS A 75 5.41 -8.62 -28.31
N ALA A 76 5.91 -7.41 -28.06
CA ALA A 76 7.26 -7.16 -27.57
C ALA A 76 7.36 -7.32 -26.05
N PRO A 77 8.52 -7.69 -25.50
CA PRO A 77 8.78 -7.64 -24.08
C PRO A 77 8.55 -6.22 -23.54
N LEU A 78 7.90 -6.11 -22.38
CA LEU A 78 7.69 -4.86 -21.69
C LEU A 78 8.72 -4.70 -20.57
N PRO A 79 9.18 -3.49 -20.27
CA PRO A 79 9.95 -3.25 -19.06
C PRO A 79 9.09 -3.59 -17.84
N CYS A 80 9.74 -4.05 -16.77
CA CYS A 80 9.09 -4.37 -15.51
C CYS A 80 9.59 -3.43 -14.43
N LEU A 81 8.68 -2.83 -13.67
CA LEU A 81 8.98 -2.07 -12.46
C LEU A 81 8.61 -2.93 -11.25
N LEU A 82 9.57 -3.15 -10.37
CA LEU A 82 9.33 -3.79 -9.09
C LEU A 82 9.17 -2.70 -8.02
N PHE A 83 7.99 -2.67 -7.40
CA PHE A 83 7.65 -1.67 -6.39
C PHE A 83 7.46 -2.31 -5.01
N TYR A 84 8.08 -1.73 -3.99
CA TYR A 84 7.90 -2.12 -2.59
C TYR A 84 7.11 -1.05 -1.86
N HIS A 85 5.93 -1.43 -1.34
CA HIS A 85 5.12 -0.48 -0.57
C HIS A 85 5.76 -0.12 0.77
N GLY A 86 5.43 1.08 1.27
CA GLY A 86 5.80 1.51 2.62
C GLY A 86 4.87 0.96 3.68
N GLY A 87 5.16 1.24 4.95
CA GLY A 87 4.31 0.86 6.09
C GLY A 87 5.10 0.52 7.35
N GLY A 88 6.41 0.77 7.37
CA GLY A 88 7.29 0.58 8.55
C GLY A 88 7.33 -0.87 9.02
N PHE A 89 7.10 -1.86 8.16
CA PHE A 89 6.96 -3.29 8.46
C PHE A 89 5.79 -3.64 9.40
N LEU A 90 4.91 -2.68 9.70
CA LEU A 90 3.77 -2.88 10.61
C LEU A 90 2.46 -3.01 9.84
N PHE A 91 2.26 -2.22 8.80
CA PHE A 91 1.01 -2.16 8.05
C PHE A 91 1.27 -1.84 6.58
N GLY A 92 0.22 -1.91 5.81
CA GLY A 92 0.26 -1.79 4.35
C GLY A 92 0.08 -3.14 3.67
N THR A 93 -0.50 -3.09 2.50
CA THR A 93 -0.75 -4.26 1.66
C THR A 93 -0.24 -4.03 0.25
N VAL A 94 -0.33 -5.04 -0.60
CA VAL A 94 -0.04 -4.92 -2.04
C VAL A 94 -0.99 -3.96 -2.77
N TYR A 95 -2.04 -3.47 -2.10
CA TYR A 95 -3.04 -2.54 -2.65
C TYR A 95 -2.74 -1.08 -2.33
N ARG A 96 -1.73 -0.81 -1.49
CA ARG A 96 -1.50 0.52 -0.89
C ARG A 96 -1.23 1.59 -1.92
N GLN A 97 -0.72 1.44 -2.98
CA GLN A 97 -0.40 2.50 -3.96
C GLN A 97 -0.89 2.12 -5.34
N GLU A 98 -2.09 1.61 -5.40
CA GLU A 98 -2.70 1.18 -6.66
C GLU A 98 -2.77 2.32 -7.68
N ASP A 99 -3.14 3.54 -7.26
CA ASP A 99 -3.18 4.72 -8.13
C ASP A 99 -1.82 5.06 -8.78
N LEU A 100 -0.71 4.66 -8.15
CA LEU A 100 0.63 4.86 -8.69
C LEU A 100 1.04 3.71 -9.64
N CYS A 101 0.51 2.51 -9.40
CA CYS A 101 0.91 1.29 -10.09
C CYS A 101 0.06 1.01 -11.35
N GLN A 102 -1.09 1.67 -11.49
CA GLN A 102 -1.92 1.64 -12.68
C GLN A 102 -1.48 2.69 -13.70
#